data_6a598b4021da8c365aa787ccc5fc73fb
#
_entry.id   6a598b4021da8c365aa787ccc5fc73fb
#
_cell.length_a   1.000
_cell.length_b   1.000
_cell.length_c   1.000
_cell.angle_alpha   90.00
_cell.angle_beta   90.00
_cell.angle_gamma   90.00
#
_symmetry.space_group_name_H-M   'P 1'
#
loop_
_entity.id
_entity.type
_entity.pdbx_description
1 polymer ?
#
loop_
_entity_poly.entity_id
_entity_poly.type
_entity_poly.pdbx_seq_one_letter_code
_entity_poly.pdbx_strand_id
1 'polypeptide(L)'
;MARWLVTGAGGMLAHDLVPRLTEAGHEVTAVRRADLDVTDARACAAAVDGHDVVANLAAWTAVDDAETQEAAAFGVNAVGAANLAAACARTSARLVQVSTDYVFAGDASTPYAVDAPIAPRSAYGRTKAAGEWAVLAQCPAALVVRTAWLYGAGGPNFAATMARLAGERETLSVVDDQRGQPTWTVDLADAIVRLVDADAPGGIWHGTGSGETTWFAFARAIFEELGLDPERVTPTTTDAFPRPAPRPAYSVLGHERWATAGLEPLADWRDALRRAAPTVLAAP
;
A
#
# COMPACT_ATOMS: atom_id res chain seq x y z
N MET A 1 19.53 -10.49 -12.93
CA MET A 1 18.24 -10.92 -13.50
C MET A 1 17.64 -11.94 -12.56
N ALA A 2 16.43 -11.70 -12.03
CA ALA A 2 15.72 -12.58 -11.12
C ALA A 2 14.32 -12.88 -11.68
N ARG A 3 13.75 -14.03 -11.30
CA ARG A 3 12.38 -14.44 -11.67
C ARG A 3 11.42 -14.00 -10.57
N TRP A 4 10.50 -13.13 -10.90
CA TRP A 4 9.52 -12.59 -9.97
C TRP A 4 8.13 -13.19 -10.18
N LEU A 5 7.49 -13.60 -9.10
CA LEU A 5 6.05 -13.86 -9.06
C LEU A 5 5.36 -12.64 -8.42
N VAL A 6 4.45 -12.01 -9.15
CA VAL A 6 3.64 -10.89 -8.64
C VAL A 6 2.19 -11.34 -8.52
N THR A 7 1.68 -11.49 -7.30
CA THR A 7 0.27 -11.79 -7.04
C THR A 7 -0.56 -10.51 -6.99
N GLY A 8 -1.87 -10.60 -7.19
CA GLY A 8 -2.72 -9.42 -7.22
C GLY A 8 -2.47 -8.51 -8.43
N ALA A 9 -2.07 -9.08 -9.57
CA ALA A 9 -1.67 -8.36 -10.79
C ALA A 9 -2.76 -7.50 -11.44
N GLY A 10 -3.99 -7.56 -10.97
CA GLY A 10 -5.07 -6.65 -11.38
C GLY A 10 -5.17 -5.37 -10.52
N GLY A 11 -4.32 -5.22 -9.49
CA GLY A 11 -4.36 -4.09 -8.56
C GLY A 11 -3.51 -2.90 -9.01
N MET A 12 -3.75 -1.74 -8.37
CA MET A 12 -3.12 -0.46 -8.69
C MET A 12 -1.59 -0.52 -8.57
N LEU A 13 -1.04 -1.09 -7.51
CA LEU A 13 0.42 -1.20 -7.35
C LEU A 13 1.05 -2.13 -8.39
N ALA A 14 0.39 -3.21 -8.77
CA ALA A 14 0.90 -4.13 -9.78
C ALA A 14 0.99 -3.48 -11.16
N HIS A 15 0.10 -2.53 -11.46
CA HIS A 15 0.12 -1.75 -12.70
C HIS A 15 1.48 -1.05 -12.91
N ASP A 16 2.10 -0.58 -11.84
CA ASP A 16 3.38 0.13 -11.91
C ASP A 16 4.58 -0.79 -11.58
N LEU A 17 4.42 -1.77 -10.69
CA LEU A 17 5.50 -2.68 -10.32
C LEU A 17 5.91 -3.63 -11.46
N VAL A 18 4.93 -4.19 -12.19
CA VAL A 18 5.22 -5.17 -13.25
C VAL A 18 6.04 -4.56 -14.39
N PRO A 19 5.66 -3.40 -14.97
CA PRO A 19 6.50 -2.73 -15.97
C PRO A 19 7.89 -2.38 -15.41
N ARG A 20 7.96 -1.86 -14.19
CA ARG A 20 9.22 -1.47 -13.57
C ARG A 20 10.20 -2.64 -13.42
N LEU A 21 9.71 -3.82 -13.02
CA LEU A 21 10.51 -5.04 -12.95
C LEU A 21 10.99 -5.49 -14.34
N THR A 22 10.12 -5.40 -15.34
CA THR A 22 10.44 -5.78 -16.72
C THR A 22 11.50 -4.85 -17.32
N GLU A 23 11.38 -3.53 -17.09
CA GLU A 23 12.37 -2.52 -17.52
C GLU A 23 13.72 -2.71 -16.83
N ALA A 24 13.72 -3.17 -15.58
CA ALA A 24 14.95 -3.55 -14.85
C ALA A 24 15.55 -4.87 -15.33
N GLY A 25 14.96 -5.54 -16.32
CA GLY A 25 15.47 -6.78 -16.93
C GLY A 25 15.17 -8.04 -16.11
N HIS A 26 14.15 -8.02 -15.24
CA HIS A 26 13.69 -9.20 -14.54
C HIS A 26 12.66 -9.99 -15.39
N GLU A 27 12.57 -11.29 -15.14
CA GLU A 27 11.49 -12.13 -15.65
C GLU A 27 10.29 -12.06 -14.69
N VAL A 28 9.09 -11.73 -15.20
CA VAL A 28 7.92 -11.47 -14.35
C VAL A 28 6.76 -12.38 -14.70
N THR A 29 6.31 -13.17 -13.72
CA THR A 29 5.05 -13.93 -13.76
C THR A 29 4.01 -13.14 -12.95
N ALA A 30 3.10 -12.44 -13.62
CA ALA A 30 2.06 -11.64 -13.01
C ALA A 30 0.73 -12.40 -13.01
N VAL A 31 0.20 -12.71 -11.79
CA VAL A 31 -1.01 -13.55 -11.63
C VAL A 31 -2.13 -12.77 -10.94
N ARG A 32 -3.34 -12.90 -11.49
CA ARG A 32 -4.59 -12.36 -10.91
C ARG A 32 -5.27 -13.43 -10.06
N ARG A 33 -6.32 -13.05 -9.34
CA ARG A 33 -7.12 -13.97 -8.52
C ARG A 33 -7.66 -15.17 -9.31
N ALA A 34 -7.99 -14.98 -10.59
CA ALA A 34 -8.47 -16.06 -11.44
C ALA A 34 -7.37 -17.11 -11.76
N ASP A 35 -6.10 -16.69 -11.74
CA ASP A 35 -4.95 -17.53 -12.06
C ASP A 35 -4.39 -18.20 -10.79
N LEU A 36 -4.45 -17.51 -9.64
CA LEU A 36 -3.97 -17.99 -8.35
C LEU A 36 -4.88 -17.49 -7.23
N ASP A 37 -5.62 -18.40 -6.59
CA ASP A 37 -6.25 -18.15 -5.30
C ASP A 37 -5.21 -18.35 -4.19
N VAL A 38 -4.77 -17.25 -3.57
CA VAL A 38 -3.78 -17.29 -2.50
C VAL A 38 -4.26 -18.04 -1.25
N THR A 39 -5.57 -18.28 -1.10
CA THR A 39 -6.11 -19.09 0.01
C THR A 39 -5.88 -20.58 -0.18
N ASP A 40 -5.52 -21.04 -1.39
CA ASP A 40 -5.14 -22.42 -1.66
C ASP A 40 -3.62 -22.62 -1.47
N ALA A 41 -3.24 -23.29 -0.39
CA ALA A 41 -1.84 -23.54 -0.04
C ALA A 41 -1.08 -24.38 -1.09
N ARG A 42 -1.77 -25.30 -1.80
CA ARG A 42 -1.15 -26.12 -2.84
C ARG A 42 -0.89 -25.32 -4.09
N ALA A 43 -1.85 -24.48 -4.49
CA ALA A 43 -1.70 -23.58 -5.61
C ALA A 43 -0.56 -22.56 -5.34
N CYS A 44 -0.47 -21.99 -4.12
CA CYS A 44 0.63 -21.12 -3.71
C CYS A 44 1.99 -21.83 -3.81
N ALA A 45 2.08 -23.07 -3.32
CA ALA A 45 3.32 -23.83 -3.38
C ALA A 45 3.78 -24.09 -4.82
N ALA A 46 2.87 -24.43 -5.72
CA ALA A 46 3.17 -24.64 -7.12
C ALA A 46 3.54 -23.35 -7.86
N ALA A 47 2.87 -22.23 -7.52
CA ALA A 47 3.12 -20.94 -8.15
C ALA A 47 4.47 -20.33 -7.72
N VAL A 48 4.91 -20.52 -6.47
CA VAL A 48 6.20 -20.00 -5.97
C VAL A 48 7.39 -20.78 -6.52
N ASP A 49 7.20 -22.05 -6.86
CA ASP A 49 8.27 -22.89 -7.36
C ASP A 49 8.91 -22.29 -8.62
N GLY A 50 10.23 -22.28 -8.66
CA GLY A 50 11.00 -21.72 -9.76
C GLY A 50 11.12 -20.18 -9.77
N HIS A 51 10.59 -19.45 -8.78
CA HIS A 51 10.76 -18.00 -8.65
C HIS A 51 11.77 -17.65 -7.57
N ASP A 52 12.52 -16.57 -7.81
CA ASP A 52 13.54 -16.06 -6.89
C ASP A 52 12.96 -15.05 -5.91
N VAL A 53 11.95 -14.29 -6.33
CA VAL A 53 11.26 -13.27 -5.54
C VAL A 53 9.74 -13.40 -5.72
N VAL A 54 9.00 -13.24 -4.64
CA VAL A 54 7.53 -13.18 -4.63
C VAL A 54 7.07 -11.82 -4.11
N ALA A 55 6.36 -11.04 -4.92
CA ALA A 55 5.69 -9.82 -4.47
C ALA A 55 4.20 -10.12 -4.24
N ASN A 56 3.79 -10.25 -2.97
CA ASN A 56 2.39 -10.44 -2.63
C ASN A 56 1.66 -9.11 -2.51
N LEU A 57 0.94 -8.74 -3.57
CA LEU A 57 0.06 -7.58 -3.66
C LEU A 57 -1.41 -7.98 -3.54
N ALA A 58 -1.72 -9.28 -3.47
CA ALA A 58 -3.07 -9.77 -3.29
C ALA A 58 -3.57 -9.41 -1.89
N ALA A 59 -4.69 -8.70 -1.81
CA ALA A 59 -5.32 -8.30 -0.57
C ALA A 59 -6.82 -8.03 -0.73
N TRP A 60 -7.56 -8.22 0.34
CA TRP A 60 -8.86 -7.62 0.52
C TRP A 60 -8.65 -6.19 1.00
N THR A 61 -8.96 -5.20 0.16
CA THR A 61 -8.70 -3.77 0.42
C THR A 61 -9.97 -2.95 0.67
N ALA A 62 -11.15 -3.55 0.54
CA ALA A 62 -12.42 -2.91 0.84
C ALA A 62 -12.58 -2.80 2.38
N VAL A 63 -12.06 -1.71 2.94
CA VAL A 63 -11.92 -1.50 4.40
C VAL A 63 -13.26 -1.55 5.11
N ASP A 64 -14.29 -0.90 4.54
CA ASP A 64 -15.63 -0.86 5.11
C ASP A 64 -16.36 -2.22 5.01
N ASP A 65 -16.23 -2.92 3.88
CA ASP A 65 -16.83 -4.24 3.70
C ASP A 65 -16.20 -5.29 4.62
N ALA A 66 -14.93 -5.12 4.99
CA ALA A 66 -14.25 -6.02 5.91
C ALA A 66 -14.92 -6.05 7.29
N GLU A 67 -15.59 -4.99 7.75
CA GLU A 67 -16.28 -4.95 9.03
C GLU A 67 -17.43 -5.98 9.10
N THR A 68 -18.04 -6.29 7.97
CA THR A 68 -19.13 -7.29 7.89
C THR A 68 -18.67 -8.63 7.30
N GLN A 69 -17.48 -8.68 6.69
CA GLN A 69 -16.94 -9.85 6.00
C GLN A 69 -15.51 -10.19 6.50
N GLU A 70 -15.27 -10.00 7.80
CA GLU A 70 -13.92 -10.17 8.39
C GLU A 70 -13.31 -11.55 8.12
N ALA A 71 -14.11 -12.62 8.17
CA ALA A 71 -13.63 -13.96 7.87
C ALA A 71 -13.11 -14.13 6.43
N ALA A 72 -13.79 -13.53 5.45
CA ALA A 72 -13.35 -13.56 4.05
C ALA A 72 -12.10 -12.69 3.85
N ALA A 73 -12.05 -11.51 4.47
CA ALA A 73 -10.88 -10.65 4.46
C ALA A 73 -9.67 -11.34 5.14
N PHE A 74 -9.88 -12.05 6.26
CA PHE A 74 -8.86 -12.84 6.95
C PHE A 74 -8.32 -13.97 6.06
N GLY A 75 -9.18 -14.67 5.33
CA GLY A 75 -8.78 -15.69 4.36
C GLY A 75 -7.75 -15.17 3.38
N VAL A 76 -7.98 -13.99 2.80
CA VAL A 76 -7.04 -13.39 1.84
C VAL A 76 -5.83 -12.77 2.52
N ASN A 77 -6.04 -11.89 3.51
CA ASN A 77 -5.00 -11.03 4.08
C ASN A 77 -4.08 -11.78 5.06
N ALA A 78 -4.57 -12.80 5.76
CA ALA A 78 -3.79 -13.57 6.72
C ALA A 78 -3.44 -14.96 6.20
N VAL A 79 -4.44 -15.79 5.84
CA VAL A 79 -4.17 -17.18 5.39
C VAL A 79 -3.44 -17.17 4.05
N GLY A 80 -3.86 -16.33 3.10
CA GLY A 80 -3.17 -16.20 1.81
C GLY A 80 -1.72 -15.75 1.95
N ALA A 81 -1.46 -14.75 2.81
CA ALA A 81 -0.10 -14.31 3.11
C ALA A 81 0.74 -15.42 3.78
N ALA A 82 0.15 -16.19 4.72
CA ALA A 82 0.80 -17.32 5.36
C ALA A 82 1.16 -18.43 4.36
N ASN A 83 0.27 -18.75 3.42
CA ASN A 83 0.50 -19.77 2.39
C ASN A 83 1.69 -19.41 1.50
N LEU A 84 1.77 -18.15 1.04
CA LEU A 84 2.89 -17.67 0.25
C LEU A 84 4.19 -17.65 1.06
N ALA A 85 4.15 -17.21 2.33
CA ALA A 85 5.32 -17.23 3.21
C ALA A 85 5.85 -18.65 3.43
N ALA A 86 4.96 -19.61 3.69
CA ALA A 86 5.34 -21.02 3.83
C ALA A 86 5.93 -21.59 2.53
N ALA A 87 5.42 -21.19 1.37
CA ALA A 87 5.97 -21.59 0.08
C ALA A 87 7.36 -20.98 -0.15
N CYS A 88 7.55 -19.69 0.10
CA CYS A 88 8.84 -19.01 -0.01
C CYS A 88 9.89 -19.59 0.93
N ALA A 89 9.51 -19.92 2.18
CA ALA A 89 10.43 -20.54 3.13
C ALA A 89 10.97 -21.90 2.66
N ARG A 90 10.17 -22.67 1.89
CA ARG A 90 10.61 -23.97 1.33
C ARG A 90 11.51 -23.84 0.12
N THR A 91 11.34 -22.80 -0.69
CA THR A 91 12.10 -22.58 -1.95
C THR A 91 13.25 -21.61 -1.78
N SER A 92 13.37 -20.98 -0.61
CA SER A 92 14.29 -19.85 -0.35
C SER A 92 14.02 -18.62 -1.24
N ALA A 93 12.82 -18.50 -1.82
CA ALA A 93 12.39 -17.32 -2.54
C ALA A 93 12.23 -16.13 -1.57
N ARG A 94 12.64 -14.94 -1.98
CA ARG A 94 12.47 -13.73 -1.20
C ARG A 94 11.01 -13.27 -1.25
N LEU A 95 10.36 -13.11 -0.09
CA LEU A 95 8.98 -12.61 -0.05
C LEU A 95 8.96 -11.09 0.23
N VAL A 96 8.23 -10.35 -0.58
CA VAL A 96 7.79 -8.98 -0.32
C VAL A 96 6.29 -9.01 -0.04
N GLN A 97 5.87 -8.69 1.19
CA GLN A 97 4.48 -8.63 1.62
C GLN A 97 4.03 -7.19 1.79
N VAL A 98 3.07 -6.72 0.99
CA VAL A 98 2.50 -5.38 1.21
C VAL A 98 1.51 -5.40 2.36
N SER A 99 1.66 -4.45 3.29
CA SER A 99 0.81 -4.23 4.46
C SER A 99 0.31 -2.77 4.52
N THR A 100 -0.16 -2.32 5.67
CA THR A 100 -0.90 -1.07 5.83
C THR A 100 -0.59 -0.36 7.15
N ASP A 101 -0.78 0.94 7.18
CA ASP A 101 -0.83 1.78 8.38
C ASP A 101 -1.98 1.44 9.35
N TYR A 102 -3.05 0.79 8.86
CA TYR A 102 -4.20 0.35 9.68
C TYR A 102 -3.86 -0.72 10.72
N VAL A 103 -2.64 -1.23 10.73
CA VAL A 103 -2.17 -2.11 11.81
C VAL A 103 -1.95 -1.38 13.13
N PHE A 104 -1.85 -0.04 13.10
CA PHE A 104 -1.70 0.81 14.29
C PHE A 104 -3.03 1.29 14.85
N ALA A 105 -3.01 1.85 16.08
CA ALA A 105 -4.19 2.40 16.74
C ALA A 105 -4.76 3.64 16.03
N GLY A 106 -3.92 4.40 15.33
CA GLY A 106 -4.35 5.55 14.57
C GLY A 106 -4.59 6.82 15.38
N ASP A 107 -3.99 6.93 16.58
CA ASP A 107 -4.18 8.02 17.55
C ASP A 107 -2.86 8.59 18.08
N ALA A 108 -1.74 8.33 17.41
CA ALA A 108 -0.45 8.92 17.77
C ALA A 108 -0.40 10.42 17.47
N SER A 109 0.65 11.07 17.96
CA SER A 109 0.97 12.49 17.69
C SER A 109 2.34 12.67 17.03
N THR A 110 3.05 11.56 16.80
CA THR A 110 4.35 11.48 16.13
C THR A 110 4.36 10.28 15.22
N PRO A 111 5.20 10.26 14.18
CA PRO A 111 5.27 9.12 13.25
C PRO A 111 5.48 7.78 13.97
N TYR A 112 4.74 6.77 13.56
CA TYR A 112 4.90 5.41 14.08
C TYR A 112 6.25 4.85 13.66
N ALA A 113 7.05 4.40 14.60
CA ALA A 113 8.27 3.63 14.33
C ALA A 113 7.92 2.22 13.81
N VAL A 114 8.87 1.56 13.12
CA VAL A 114 8.62 0.21 12.54
C VAL A 114 8.32 -0.85 13.61
N ASP A 115 8.84 -0.67 14.82
CA ASP A 115 8.68 -1.53 15.99
C ASP A 115 7.60 -1.04 16.98
N ALA A 116 6.88 0.04 16.65
CA ALA A 116 5.78 0.51 17.48
C ALA A 116 4.73 -0.59 17.66
N PRO A 117 4.13 -0.72 18.85
CA PRO A 117 3.08 -1.70 19.11
C PRO A 117 1.90 -1.54 18.14
N ILE A 118 1.50 -2.65 17.51
CA ILE A 118 0.31 -2.67 16.65
C ILE A 118 -0.95 -2.84 17.50
N ALA A 119 -2.02 -2.10 17.14
CA ALA A 119 -3.30 -2.14 17.83
C ALA A 119 -4.44 -1.81 16.85
N PRO A 120 -4.69 -2.65 15.83
CA PRO A 120 -5.63 -2.36 14.76
C PRO A 120 -7.07 -2.22 15.27
N ARG A 121 -7.74 -1.13 14.88
CA ARG A 121 -9.12 -0.83 15.29
C ARG A 121 -10.17 -1.34 14.31
N SER A 122 -9.81 -1.57 13.04
CA SER A 122 -10.69 -2.08 11.99
C SER A 122 -10.48 -3.56 11.70
N ALA A 123 -11.49 -4.24 11.17
CA ALA A 123 -11.39 -5.61 10.70
C ALA A 123 -10.29 -5.76 9.63
N TYR A 124 -10.23 -4.82 8.68
CA TYR A 124 -9.15 -4.78 7.70
C TYR A 124 -7.77 -4.75 8.36
N GLY A 125 -7.56 -3.82 9.30
CA GLY A 125 -6.29 -3.71 10.04
C GLY A 125 -5.94 -4.99 10.81
N ARG A 126 -6.92 -5.63 11.49
CA ARG A 126 -6.71 -6.90 12.20
C ARG A 126 -6.29 -8.03 11.27
N THR A 127 -6.93 -8.15 10.10
CA THR A 127 -6.59 -9.20 9.13
C THR A 127 -5.21 -8.99 8.51
N LYS A 128 -4.81 -7.74 8.26
CA LYS A 128 -3.47 -7.40 7.75
C LYS A 128 -2.40 -7.64 8.82
N ALA A 129 -2.64 -7.26 10.08
CA ALA A 129 -1.73 -7.52 11.20
C ALA A 129 -1.50 -9.01 11.41
N ALA A 130 -2.54 -9.83 11.35
CA ALA A 130 -2.43 -11.29 11.41
C ALA A 130 -1.58 -11.85 10.26
N GLY A 131 -1.70 -11.26 9.06
CA GLY A 131 -0.86 -11.60 7.90
C GLY A 131 0.62 -11.27 8.13
N GLU A 132 0.93 -10.11 8.70
CA GLU A 132 2.31 -9.72 9.05
C GLU A 132 2.94 -10.73 10.01
N TRP A 133 2.23 -11.10 11.09
CA TRP A 133 2.71 -12.08 12.06
C TRP A 133 2.95 -13.45 11.43
N ALA A 134 2.01 -13.92 10.61
CA ALA A 134 2.14 -15.21 9.94
C ALA A 134 3.33 -15.22 8.96
N VAL A 135 3.53 -14.14 8.21
CA VAL A 135 4.65 -13.99 7.27
C VAL A 135 5.98 -14.02 8.00
N LEU A 136 6.15 -13.18 9.03
CA LEU A 136 7.42 -13.08 9.76
C LEU A 136 7.75 -14.35 10.56
N ALA A 137 6.72 -15.06 11.05
CA ALA A 137 6.92 -16.34 11.74
C ALA A 137 7.40 -17.46 10.81
N GLN A 138 6.95 -17.47 9.54
CA GLN A 138 7.27 -18.54 8.59
C GLN A 138 8.45 -18.19 7.67
N CYS A 139 8.62 -16.91 7.34
CA CYS A 139 9.66 -16.41 6.45
C CYS A 139 10.32 -15.16 7.08
N PRO A 140 11.20 -15.30 8.08
CA PRO A 140 11.82 -14.17 8.78
C PRO A 140 12.62 -13.23 7.87
N ALA A 141 13.09 -13.73 6.72
CA ALA A 141 13.77 -12.93 5.69
C ALA A 141 12.81 -12.10 4.82
N ALA A 142 11.49 -12.23 4.97
CA ALA A 142 10.51 -11.48 4.21
C ALA A 142 10.61 -9.98 4.49
N LEU A 143 10.36 -9.18 3.45
CA LEU A 143 10.18 -7.74 3.54
C LEU A 143 8.68 -7.46 3.70
N VAL A 144 8.23 -7.03 4.87
CA VAL A 144 6.85 -6.58 5.09
C VAL A 144 6.82 -5.07 4.93
N VAL A 145 6.20 -4.58 3.86
CA VAL A 145 6.17 -3.16 3.51
C VAL A 145 4.80 -2.57 3.85
N ARG A 146 4.72 -1.81 4.95
CA ARG A 146 3.52 -1.05 5.32
C ARG A 146 3.44 0.21 4.48
N THR A 147 2.29 0.46 3.90
CA THR A 147 2.03 1.66 3.09
C THR A 147 0.68 2.30 3.47
N ALA A 148 0.41 3.49 2.96
CA ALA A 148 -0.81 4.25 3.25
C ALA A 148 -1.22 5.08 2.03
N TRP A 149 -2.51 5.39 1.90
CA TRP A 149 -3.09 6.36 0.96
C TRP A 149 -2.57 6.21 -0.47
N LEU A 150 -2.54 4.95 -0.98
CA LEU A 150 -2.05 4.67 -2.31
C LEU A 150 -2.88 5.38 -3.39
N TYR A 151 -2.19 6.00 -4.34
CA TYR A 151 -2.78 6.55 -5.55
C TYR A 151 -1.88 6.29 -6.76
N GLY A 152 -2.50 6.15 -7.94
CA GLY A 152 -1.81 5.84 -9.19
C GLY A 152 -2.79 5.67 -10.35
N ALA A 153 -2.29 5.49 -11.56
CA ALA A 153 -3.12 5.35 -12.76
C ALA A 153 -3.86 4.01 -12.87
N GLY A 154 -3.40 2.99 -12.15
CA GLY A 154 -3.86 1.60 -12.31
C GLY A 154 -5.18 1.25 -11.60
N GLY A 155 -5.97 2.21 -11.10
CA GLY A 155 -7.25 1.91 -10.45
C GLY A 155 -7.88 3.09 -9.71
N PRO A 156 -9.07 2.89 -9.12
CA PRO A 156 -9.76 3.95 -8.39
C PRO A 156 -8.97 4.36 -7.16
N ASN A 157 -8.81 5.66 -6.96
CA ASN A 157 -8.10 6.24 -5.83
C ASN A 157 -8.63 7.64 -5.50
N PHE A 158 -8.17 8.19 -4.38
CA PHE A 158 -8.62 9.51 -3.91
C PHE A 158 -8.24 10.62 -4.90
N ALA A 159 -7.01 10.64 -5.44
CA ALA A 159 -6.55 11.70 -6.33
C ALA A 159 -7.37 11.76 -7.62
N ALA A 160 -7.59 10.62 -8.28
CA ALA A 160 -8.44 10.51 -9.45
C ALA A 160 -9.91 10.89 -9.13
N THR A 161 -10.40 10.53 -7.94
CA THR A 161 -11.74 10.92 -7.50
C THR A 161 -11.86 12.44 -7.34
N MET A 162 -10.88 13.09 -6.72
CA MET A 162 -10.86 14.57 -6.58
C MET A 162 -10.78 15.25 -7.94
N ALA A 163 -9.95 14.75 -8.86
CA ALA A 163 -9.84 15.30 -10.22
C ALA A 163 -11.20 15.22 -10.96
N ARG A 164 -11.88 14.08 -10.90
CA ARG A 164 -13.22 13.91 -11.50
C ARG A 164 -14.24 14.87 -10.86
N LEU A 165 -14.31 14.90 -9.52
CA LEU A 165 -15.26 15.75 -8.81
C LEU A 165 -15.00 17.24 -9.01
N ALA A 166 -13.75 17.66 -9.25
CA ALA A 166 -13.38 19.03 -9.57
C ALA A 166 -14.06 19.54 -10.86
N GLY A 167 -14.32 18.64 -11.82
CA GLY A 167 -15.07 18.94 -13.04
C GLY A 167 -16.59 18.90 -12.87
N GLU A 168 -17.10 18.21 -11.84
CA GLU A 168 -18.54 17.97 -11.65
C GLU A 168 -19.17 18.91 -10.61
N ARG A 169 -18.40 19.47 -9.68
CA ARG A 169 -18.89 20.21 -8.51
C ARG A 169 -18.18 21.55 -8.36
N GLU A 170 -18.91 22.56 -7.96
CA GLU A 170 -18.39 23.89 -7.70
C GLU A 170 -17.51 23.95 -6.47
N THR A 171 -17.89 23.24 -5.40
CA THR A 171 -17.14 23.11 -4.15
C THR A 171 -17.14 21.67 -3.64
N LEU A 172 -16.10 21.29 -2.87
CA LEU A 172 -15.97 19.98 -2.23
C LEU A 172 -15.66 20.17 -0.74
N SER A 173 -16.30 19.35 0.12
CA SER A 173 -15.94 19.26 1.53
C SER A 173 -15.11 18.01 1.77
N VAL A 174 -13.92 18.17 2.37
CA VAL A 174 -12.96 17.07 2.60
C VAL A 174 -12.48 17.09 4.04
N VAL A 175 -12.33 15.91 4.66
CA VAL A 175 -11.93 15.76 6.07
C VAL A 175 -10.53 16.30 6.31
N ASP A 176 -10.36 17.08 7.39
CA ASP A 176 -9.10 17.71 7.79
C ASP A 176 -8.55 17.17 9.12
N ASP A 177 -9.29 16.28 9.77
CA ASP A 177 -8.97 15.65 11.05
C ASP A 177 -8.35 14.24 10.92
N GLN A 178 -7.95 13.85 9.71
CA GLN A 178 -7.21 12.63 9.42
C GLN A 178 -5.88 12.99 8.78
N ARG A 179 -4.78 12.64 9.45
CA ARG A 179 -3.41 12.93 9.03
C ARG A 179 -2.66 11.66 8.63
N GLY A 180 -2.03 11.67 7.46
CA GLY A 180 -1.32 10.52 6.91
C GLY A 180 -0.37 10.92 5.78
N GLN A 181 -0.05 9.96 4.91
CA GLN A 181 0.97 10.11 3.86
C GLN A 181 0.45 9.58 2.53
N PRO A 182 0.12 10.45 1.56
CA PRO A 182 -0.15 10.01 0.19
C PRO A 182 1.07 9.28 -0.39
N THR A 183 0.83 8.15 -1.03
CA THR A 183 1.90 7.33 -1.61
C THR A 183 1.61 7.03 -3.07
N TRP A 184 2.43 7.55 -3.96
CA TRP A 184 2.34 7.24 -5.37
C TRP A 184 2.85 5.82 -5.66
N THR A 185 2.08 5.02 -6.38
CA THR A 185 2.39 3.62 -6.66
C THR A 185 3.69 3.42 -7.43
N VAL A 186 4.10 4.36 -8.28
CA VAL A 186 5.39 4.32 -8.99
C VAL A 186 6.54 4.42 -7.99
N ASP A 187 6.48 5.36 -7.03
CA ASP A 187 7.53 5.51 -6.01
C ASP A 187 7.60 4.29 -5.08
N LEU A 188 6.43 3.71 -4.74
CA LEU A 188 6.40 2.48 -3.94
C LEU A 188 6.94 1.27 -4.72
N ALA A 189 6.65 1.16 -6.01
CA ALA A 189 7.21 0.12 -6.87
C ALA A 189 8.75 0.22 -6.93
N ASP A 190 9.29 1.43 -7.16
CA ASP A 190 10.73 1.67 -7.09
C ASP A 190 11.33 1.33 -5.73
N ALA A 191 10.66 1.68 -4.65
CA ALA A 191 11.09 1.38 -3.29
C ALA A 191 11.17 -0.13 -3.03
N ILE A 192 10.19 -0.90 -3.50
CA ILE A 192 10.18 -2.38 -3.41
C ILE A 192 11.37 -2.97 -4.16
N VAL A 193 11.62 -2.52 -5.39
CA VAL A 193 12.77 -2.99 -6.19
C VAL A 193 14.08 -2.68 -5.46
N ARG A 194 14.28 -1.44 -4.99
CA ARG A 194 15.48 -1.04 -4.25
C ARG A 194 15.73 -1.87 -2.98
N LEU A 195 14.67 -2.22 -2.23
CA LEU A 195 14.79 -3.07 -1.04
C LEU A 195 15.27 -4.47 -1.39
N VAL A 196 14.79 -5.03 -2.50
CA VAL A 196 15.20 -6.36 -2.96
C VAL A 196 16.61 -6.35 -3.53
N ASP A 197 16.96 -5.37 -4.38
CA ASP A 197 18.26 -5.26 -5.03
C ASP A 197 19.40 -4.98 -4.03
N ALA A 198 19.11 -4.23 -2.96
CA ALA A 198 20.05 -3.97 -1.87
C ALA A 198 20.17 -5.14 -0.87
N ASP A 199 19.49 -6.25 -1.11
CA ASP A 199 19.39 -7.36 -0.14
C ASP A 199 19.06 -6.86 1.29
N ALA A 200 18.13 -5.91 1.38
CA ALA A 200 17.77 -5.26 2.62
C ALA A 200 17.34 -6.30 3.69
N PRO A 201 17.70 -6.12 4.96
CA PRO A 201 17.37 -7.11 6.00
C PRO A 201 15.87 -7.30 6.16
N GLY A 202 15.44 -8.57 6.32
CA GLY A 202 14.04 -8.93 6.53
C GLY A 202 13.39 -8.20 7.70
N GLY A 203 12.07 -8.22 7.77
CA GLY A 203 11.24 -7.55 8.78
C GLY A 203 10.39 -6.41 8.23
N ILE A 204 9.93 -5.52 9.12
CA ILE A 204 8.98 -4.44 8.79
C ILE A 204 9.72 -3.25 8.13
N TRP A 205 9.14 -2.74 7.05
CA TRP A 205 9.54 -1.51 6.36
C TRP A 205 8.33 -0.59 6.20
N HIS A 206 8.54 0.72 6.27
CA HIS A 206 7.50 1.71 5.99
C HIS A 206 7.75 2.31 4.60
N GLY A 207 6.86 2.02 3.66
CA GLY A 207 6.91 2.46 2.26
C GLY A 207 5.79 3.46 1.96
N THR A 208 5.90 4.67 2.53
CA THR A 208 4.99 5.79 2.29
C THR A 208 5.75 6.99 1.72
N GLY A 209 5.06 7.89 1.05
CA GLY A 209 5.62 9.19 0.68
C GLY A 209 6.15 9.91 1.91
N SER A 210 7.29 10.61 1.80
CA SER A 210 7.84 11.42 2.89
C SER A 210 7.00 12.66 3.16
N GLY A 211 7.17 13.27 4.32
CA GLY A 211 6.30 14.34 4.81
C GLY A 211 4.99 13.81 5.38
N GLU A 212 4.04 14.67 5.66
CA GLU A 212 2.69 14.34 6.13
C GLU A 212 1.68 15.38 5.69
N THR A 213 0.40 14.99 5.56
CA THR A 213 -0.67 15.90 5.18
C THR A 213 -2.02 15.42 5.70
N THR A 214 -3.09 16.20 5.49
CA THR A 214 -4.47 15.77 5.68
C THR A 214 -5.14 15.48 4.33
N TRP A 215 -6.25 14.75 4.32
CA TRP A 215 -7.02 14.56 3.08
C TRP A 215 -7.47 15.89 2.48
N PHE A 216 -7.85 16.85 3.33
CA PHE A 216 -8.21 18.22 2.91
C PHE A 216 -7.04 18.90 2.19
N ALA A 217 -5.86 18.96 2.82
CA ALA A 217 -4.69 19.59 2.23
C ALA A 217 -4.22 18.84 0.96
N PHE A 218 -4.34 17.51 0.92
CA PHE A 218 -4.06 16.73 -0.28
C PHE A 218 -5.04 17.05 -1.41
N ALA A 219 -6.34 17.20 -1.13
CA ALA A 219 -7.33 17.61 -2.13
C ALA A 219 -7.05 19.01 -2.68
N ARG A 220 -6.67 19.98 -1.84
CA ARG A 220 -6.26 21.32 -2.27
C ARG A 220 -5.06 21.26 -3.22
N ALA A 221 -4.05 20.47 -2.85
CA ALA A 221 -2.88 20.25 -3.68
C ALA A 221 -3.22 19.65 -5.06
N ILE A 222 -4.20 18.75 -5.12
CA ILE A 222 -4.70 18.20 -6.39
C ILE A 222 -5.36 19.29 -7.24
N PHE A 223 -6.15 20.19 -6.64
CA PHE A 223 -6.75 21.31 -7.35
C PHE A 223 -5.68 22.25 -7.90
N GLU A 224 -4.62 22.54 -7.14
CA GLU A 224 -3.47 23.34 -7.62
C GLU A 224 -2.79 22.69 -8.83
N GLU A 225 -2.54 21.35 -8.80
CA GLU A 225 -1.95 20.64 -9.94
C GLU A 225 -2.86 20.63 -11.19
N LEU A 226 -4.17 20.74 -11.00
CA LEU A 226 -5.16 20.89 -12.09
C LEU A 226 -5.29 22.35 -12.58
N GLY A 227 -4.58 23.30 -11.98
CA GLY A 227 -4.73 24.73 -12.29
C GLY A 227 -6.06 25.32 -11.84
N LEU A 228 -6.71 24.72 -10.86
CA LEU A 228 -8.00 25.15 -10.30
C LEU A 228 -7.80 25.87 -8.97
N ASP A 229 -8.80 26.69 -8.59
CA ASP A 229 -8.79 27.38 -7.31
C ASP A 229 -8.91 26.38 -6.13
N PRO A 230 -7.88 26.25 -5.27
CA PRO A 230 -7.90 25.35 -4.12
C PRO A 230 -8.90 25.77 -3.04
N GLU A 231 -9.37 27.02 -3.02
CA GLU A 231 -10.42 27.49 -2.09
C GLU A 231 -11.79 26.86 -2.37
N ARG A 232 -11.98 26.22 -3.51
CA ARG A 232 -13.14 25.36 -3.82
C ARG A 232 -13.21 24.12 -2.94
N VAL A 233 -12.11 23.74 -2.28
CA VAL A 233 -12.07 22.65 -1.28
C VAL A 233 -12.21 23.27 0.11
N THR A 234 -13.22 22.84 0.87
CA THR A 234 -13.49 23.31 2.23
C THR A 234 -13.24 22.20 3.25
N PRO A 235 -12.73 22.51 4.46
CA PRO A 235 -12.47 21.50 5.46
C PRO A 235 -13.78 21.02 6.12
N THR A 236 -13.77 19.76 6.57
CA THR A 236 -14.81 19.17 7.40
C THR A 236 -14.19 18.14 8.35
N THR A 237 -15.00 17.47 9.16
CA THR A 237 -14.53 16.46 10.12
C THR A 237 -15.01 15.06 9.73
N THR A 238 -14.37 14.05 10.30
CA THR A 238 -14.73 12.63 10.13
C THR A 238 -16.18 12.36 10.52
N ASP A 239 -16.70 13.03 11.54
CA ASP A 239 -18.10 12.88 12.00
C ASP A 239 -19.14 13.26 10.94
N ALA A 240 -18.78 14.15 10.00
CA ALA A 240 -19.67 14.50 8.87
C ALA A 240 -19.77 13.39 7.80
N PHE A 241 -18.85 12.43 7.82
CA PHE A 241 -18.79 11.30 6.87
C PHE A 241 -18.65 9.96 7.61
N PRO A 242 -19.67 9.52 8.36
CA PRO A 242 -19.61 8.27 9.11
C PRO A 242 -19.34 7.08 8.16
N ARG A 243 -18.43 6.21 8.57
CA ARG A 243 -18.04 5.00 7.85
C ARG A 243 -18.17 3.78 8.77
N PRO A 244 -18.45 2.58 8.21
CA PRO A 244 -18.48 1.35 9.00
C PRO A 244 -17.17 1.08 9.74
N ALA A 245 -16.03 1.20 9.07
CA ALA A 245 -14.73 1.03 9.68
C ALA A 245 -14.20 2.36 10.26
N PRO A 246 -13.65 2.37 11.49
CA PRO A 246 -12.99 3.55 12.04
C PRO A 246 -11.80 3.97 11.19
N ARG A 247 -11.66 5.27 10.99
CA ARG A 247 -10.53 5.87 10.27
C ARG A 247 -9.51 6.42 11.27
N PRO A 248 -8.19 6.19 11.03
CA PRO A 248 -7.16 6.74 11.92
C PRO A 248 -7.15 8.27 11.82
N ALA A 249 -7.11 8.95 12.99
CA ALA A 249 -6.89 10.39 13.06
C ALA A 249 -5.42 10.74 12.71
N TYR A 250 -4.49 9.83 13.04
CA TYR A 250 -3.07 9.98 12.72
C TYR A 250 -2.48 8.63 12.33
N SER A 251 -1.96 8.50 11.12
CA SER A 251 -1.38 7.25 10.61
C SER A 251 -0.02 7.43 9.92
N VAL A 252 0.69 8.51 10.24
CA VAL A 252 2.01 8.79 9.66
C VAL A 252 3.03 7.74 10.09
N LEU A 253 3.79 7.22 9.14
CA LEU A 253 4.80 6.19 9.33
C LEU A 253 6.21 6.79 9.29
N GLY A 254 7.06 6.44 10.26
CA GLY A 254 8.46 6.86 10.32
C GLY A 254 9.34 6.10 9.33
N HIS A 255 10.38 6.75 8.81
CA HIS A 255 11.24 6.22 7.73
C HIS A 255 12.68 5.92 8.19
N GLU A 256 12.96 5.91 9.48
CA GLU A 256 14.32 5.81 10.06
C GLU A 256 15.06 4.55 9.59
N ARG A 257 14.30 3.46 9.34
CA ARG A 257 14.89 2.20 8.94
C ARG A 257 15.57 2.25 7.56
N TRP A 258 15.14 3.12 6.65
CA TRP A 258 15.74 3.25 5.31
C TRP A 258 17.22 3.59 5.39
N ALA A 259 17.60 4.53 6.26
CA ALA A 259 18.99 4.91 6.48
C ALA A 259 19.86 3.75 6.99
N THR A 260 19.29 2.82 7.77
CA THR A 260 20.03 1.65 8.27
C THR A 260 20.43 0.66 7.16
N ALA A 261 19.75 0.70 6.03
CA ALA A 261 20.07 -0.09 4.83
C ALA A 261 20.88 0.72 3.79
N GLY A 262 21.25 1.96 4.11
CA GLY A 262 21.92 2.85 3.15
C GLY A 262 21.02 3.28 1.99
N LEU A 263 19.71 3.24 2.19
CA LEU A 263 18.71 3.60 1.19
C LEU A 263 17.99 4.87 1.59
N GLU A 264 17.62 5.67 0.59
CA GLU A 264 16.75 6.83 0.78
C GLU A 264 15.28 6.39 0.85
N PRO A 265 14.45 7.00 1.72
CA PRO A 265 13.01 6.77 1.71
C PRO A 265 12.37 7.26 0.40
N LEU A 266 11.05 7.07 0.27
CA LEU A 266 10.30 7.61 -0.86
C LEU A 266 10.34 9.15 -0.84
N ALA A 267 10.17 9.76 -2.03
CA ALA A 267 10.12 11.21 -2.19
C ALA A 267 9.01 11.86 -1.34
N ASP A 268 9.14 13.16 -1.10
CA ASP A 268 8.08 13.95 -0.47
C ASP A 268 6.77 13.82 -1.25
N TRP A 269 5.65 13.69 -0.52
CA TRP A 269 4.33 13.46 -1.10
C TRP A 269 3.90 14.55 -2.10
N ARG A 270 4.32 15.80 -1.87
CA ARG A 270 3.97 16.93 -2.74
C ARG A 270 4.75 16.86 -4.06
N ASP A 271 6.02 16.46 -4.02
CA ASP A 271 6.83 16.23 -5.21
C ASP A 271 6.34 15.01 -5.99
N ALA A 272 5.96 13.95 -5.28
CA ALA A 272 5.35 12.76 -5.88
C ALA A 272 4.04 13.10 -6.60
N LEU A 273 3.16 13.92 -5.99
CA LEU A 273 1.91 14.37 -6.61
C LEU A 273 2.17 15.16 -7.91
N ARG A 274 3.15 16.09 -7.90
CA ARG A 274 3.51 16.88 -9.09
C ARG A 274 3.96 15.97 -10.24
N ARG A 275 4.78 14.94 -9.96
CA ARG A 275 5.23 13.97 -10.97
C ARG A 275 4.10 13.05 -11.45
N ALA A 276 3.16 12.72 -10.57
CA ALA A 276 2.03 11.85 -10.86
C ALA A 276 0.90 12.56 -11.64
N ALA A 277 0.78 13.88 -11.51
CA ALA A 277 -0.35 14.68 -12.04
C ALA A 277 -0.64 14.40 -13.52
N PRO A 278 0.36 14.35 -14.44
CA PRO A 278 0.09 14.13 -15.87
C PRO A 278 -0.57 12.77 -16.19
N THR A 279 -0.40 11.75 -15.32
CA THR A 279 -0.91 10.39 -15.55
C THR A 279 -2.11 10.05 -14.66
N VAL A 280 -2.16 10.60 -13.44
CA VAL A 280 -3.19 10.25 -12.45
C VAL A 280 -4.37 11.23 -12.46
N LEU A 281 -4.11 12.50 -12.75
CA LEU A 281 -5.13 13.56 -12.75
C LEU A 281 -5.64 13.88 -14.16
N ALA A 282 -5.10 13.27 -15.21
CA ALA A 282 -5.63 13.41 -16.56
C ALA A 282 -7.11 13.00 -16.56
N ALA A 283 -7.97 13.83 -17.13
CA ALA A 283 -9.37 13.48 -17.34
C ALA A 283 -9.46 12.18 -18.17
N PRO A 284 -10.39 11.26 -17.83
CA PRO A 284 -10.59 10.03 -18.60
C PRO A 284 -11.05 10.31 -20.02
#